data_953cfdf7b1a4e9a30e8cbf39c48d9550
#
_entry.id   953cfdf7b1a4e9a30e8cbf39c48d9550
#
_cell.length_a   1.000
_cell.length_b   1.000
_cell.length_c   1.000
_cell.angle_alpha   90.00
_cell.angle_beta   90.00
_cell.angle_gamma   90.00
#
_symmetry.space_group_name_H-M   'P 1'
#
loop_
_entity.id
_entity.type
_entity.pdbx_description
1 polymer ?
#
loop_
_entity_poly.entity_id
_entity_poly.type
_entity_poly.pdbx_seq_one_letter_code
_entity_poly.pdbx_strand_id
1 'polypeptide(L)'
;MKPVVVLDTNILLDVLVFDDSRAHPLRAALMAGSLDAVATQKTLAEFLDVIGRQQFLLSQEKQDQIMFQWRSWSRLINDEVLDIAPWKCKDRDDQVFINLAYTLKPAMLISKDKMVLKIAKRAQKDGVVITSDHNRVFSDDFSLKTAEL
;
A
#
# COMPACT_ATOMS: atom_id res chain seq x y z
N MET A 1 9.52 11.03 -12.38
CA MET A 1 8.87 10.99 -11.07
C MET A 1 8.34 9.59 -10.79
N LYS A 2 8.59 9.07 -9.58
CA LYS A 2 8.14 7.72 -9.22
C LYS A 2 6.66 7.73 -8.84
N PRO A 3 5.87 6.74 -9.32
CA PRO A 3 4.48 6.62 -8.88
C PRO A 3 4.40 6.38 -7.37
N VAL A 4 3.48 7.10 -6.71
CA VAL A 4 3.22 6.91 -5.29
C VAL A 4 2.28 5.73 -5.11
N VAL A 5 2.68 4.73 -4.32
CA VAL A 5 1.86 3.56 -4.04
C VAL A 5 1.68 3.35 -2.54
N VAL A 6 0.46 3.05 -2.15
CA VAL A 6 0.09 2.65 -0.79
C VAL A 6 -0.33 1.19 -0.86
N LEU A 7 0.30 0.36 -0.05
CA LEU A 7 0.04 -1.08 -0.03
C LEU A 7 -0.67 -1.46 1.27
N ASP A 8 -1.92 -1.92 1.15
CA ASP A 8 -2.66 -2.45 2.29
C ASP A 8 -1.93 -3.67 2.86
N THR A 9 -2.16 -3.97 4.10
CA THR A 9 -1.54 -5.09 4.80
C THR A 9 -1.69 -6.41 4.04
N ASN A 10 -2.86 -6.69 3.47
CA ASN A 10 -3.09 -7.92 2.70
C ASN A 10 -2.20 -8.01 1.46
N ILE A 11 -1.82 -6.89 0.87
CA ILE A 11 -0.89 -6.87 -0.27
C ILE A 11 0.55 -7.08 0.21
N LEU A 12 0.92 -6.46 1.33
CA LEU A 12 2.24 -6.68 1.94
C LEU A 12 2.45 -8.16 2.29
N LEU A 13 1.40 -8.83 2.74
CA LEU A 13 1.46 -10.28 3.00
C LEU A 13 1.76 -11.06 1.73
N ASP A 14 1.11 -10.71 0.61
CA ASP A 14 1.36 -11.37 -0.68
C ASP A 14 2.82 -11.19 -1.13
N VAL A 15 3.37 -9.99 -0.93
CA VAL A 15 4.72 -9.66 -1.38
C VAL A 15 5.79 -10.26 -0.48
N LEU A 16 5.60 -10.17 0.84
CA LEU A 16 6.68 -10.42 1.81
C LEU A 16 6.54 -11.72 2.60
N VAL A 17 5.35 -12.26 2.70
CA VAL A 17 5.10 -13.49 3.49
C VAL A 17 4.76 -14.67 2.60
N PHE A 18 3.78 -14.52 1.71
CA PHE A 18 3.30 -15.62 0.87
C PHE A 18 4.10 -15.83 -0.40
N ASP A 19 4.90 -14.84 -0.79
CA ASP A 19 5.64 -14.85 -2.06
C ASP A 19 4.72 -15.21 -3.23
N ASP A 20 3.57 -14.55 -3.29
CA ASP A 20 2.57 -14.76 -4.32
C ASP A 20 3.15 -14.37 -5.68
N SER A 21 3.09 -15.31 -6.64
CA SER A 21 3.67 -15.08 -7.98
C SER A 21 3.07 -13.88 -8.69
N ARG A 22 1.80 -13.56 -8.42
CA ARG A 22 1.14 -12.38 -9.02
C ARG A 22 1.76 -11.08 -8.53
N ALA A 23 2.37 -11.11 -7.35
CA ALA A 23 3.01 -9.94 -6.73
C ALA A 23 4.50 -9.82 -7.07
N HIS A 24 5.08 -10.75 -7.82
CA HIS A 24 6.52 -10.73 -8.14
C HIS A 24 6.95 -9.47 -8.91
N PRO A 25 6.20 -8.98 -9.93
CA PRO A 25 6.59 -7.72 -10.58
C PRO A 25 6.55 -6.52 -9.63
N LEU A 26 5.56 -6.47 -8.74
CA LEU A 26 5.47 -5.43 -7.73
C LEU A 26 6.66 -5.49 -6.78
N ARG A 27 6.99 -6.69 -6.30
CA ARG A 27 8.16 -6.89 -5.43
C ARG A 27 9.44 -6.43 -6.10
N ALA A 28 9.64 -6.80 -7.38
CA ALA A 28 10.82 -6.39 -8.13
C ALA A 28 10.93 -4.87 -8.26
N ALA A 29 9.82 -4.18 -8.49
CA ALA A 29 9.79 -2.73 -8.58
C ALA A 29 10.09 -2.06 -7.24
N LEU A 30 9.61 -2.64 -6.13
CA LEU A 30 9.94 -2.15 -4.79
C LEU A 30 11.42 -2.32 -4.49
N MET A 31 11.99 -3.47 -4.82
CA MET A 31 13.43 -3.74 -4.64
C MET A 31 14.29 -2.80 -5.46
N ALA A 32 13.86 -2.50 -6.68
CA ALA A 32 14.59 -1.61 -7.59
C ALA A 32 14.45 -0.13 -7.24
N GLY A 33 13.53 0.21 -6.32
CA GLY A 33 13.27 1.61 -5.97
C GLY A 33 12.58 2.40 -7.06
N SER A 34 11.85 1.73 -7.97
CA SER A 34 11.14 2.40 -9.07
C SER A 34 9.78 2.95 -8.67
N LEU A 35 9.31 2.64 -7.46
CA LEU A 35 8.05 3.13 -6.92
C LEU A 35 8.32 3.96 -5.66
N ASP A 36 7.49 4.98 -5.42
CA ASP A 36 7.50 5.71 -4.16
C ASP A 36 6.48 5.06 -3.23
N ALA A 37 6.89 3.95 -2.61
CA ALA A 37 6.06 3.25 -1.64
C ALA A 37 6.07 4.01 -0.33
N VAL A 38 4.90 4.19 0.29
CA VAL A 38 4.77 5.01 1.50
C VAL A 38 4.11 4.23 2.63
N ALA A 39 4.47 4.60 3.85
CA ALA A 39 3.92 4.00 5.05
C ALA A 39 3.83 5.07 6.15
N THR A 40 3.06 4.79 7.19
CA THR A 40 3.03 5.60 8.40
C THR A 40 3.35 4.71 9.59
N GLN A 41 3.55 5.32 10.77
CA GLN A 41 3.75 4.52 11.99
C GLN A 41 2.56 3.60 12.26
N LYS A 42 1.34 4.07 12.01
CA LYS A 42 0.15 3.24 12.20
C LYS A 42 0.11 2.05 11.24
N THR A 43 0.43 2.26 9.97
CA THR A 43 0.43 1.15 9.00
C THR A 43 1.55 0.17 9.29
N LEU A 44 2.72 0.64 9.74
CA LEU A 44 3.82 -0.23 10.16
C LEU A 44 3.43 -1.07 11.38
N ALA A 45 2.78 -0.45 12.37
CA ALA A 45 2.36 -1.14 13.59
C ALA A 45 1.31 -2.21 13.27
N GLU A 46 0.37 -1.92 12.38
CA GLU A 46 -0.62 -2.91 11.95
C GLU A 46 0.05 -4.10 11.26
N PHE A 47 0.97 -3.85 10.35
CA PHE A 47 1.66 -4.92 9.65
C PHE A 47 2.47 -5.80 10.61
N LEU A 48 3.19 -5.16 11.54
CA LEU A 48 3.94 -5.88 12.58
C LEU A 48 3.01 -6.77 13.42
N ASP A 49 1.87 -6.24 13.84
CA ASP A 49 0.88 -7.02 14.60
C ASP A 49 0.39 -8.23 13.80
N VAL A 50 0.08 -8.03 12.54
CA VAL A 50 -0.45 -9.09 11.68
C VAL A 50 0.58 -10.21 11.48
N ILE A 51 1.82 -9.89 11.12
CA ILE A 51 2.84 -10.92 10.87
C ILE A 51 3.27 -11.64 12.14
N GLY A 52 3.02 -11.05 13.31
CA GLY A 52 3.28 -11.68 14.60
C GLY A 52 2.23 -12.70 15.00
N ARG A 53 1.12 -12.80 14.27
CA ARG A 53 0.05 -13.74 14.61
C ARG A 53 0.49 -15.18 14.38
N GLN A 54 0.07 -16.05 15.29
CA GLN A 54 0.49 -17.44 15.32
C GLN A 54 0.16 -18.19 14.02
N GLN A 55 -0.91 -17.83 13.37
CA GLN A 55 -1.35 -18.47 12.13
C GLN A 55 -0.32 -18.41 10.99
N PHE A 56 0.59 -17.42 11.02
CA PHE A 56 1.61 -17.30 9.98
C PHE A 56 2.88 -18.08 10.29
N LEU A 57 3.03 -18.58 11.52
CA LEU A 57 4.16 -19.41 11.94
C LEU A 57 5.53 -18.82 11.63
N LEU A 58 5.65 -17.49 11.72
CA LEU A 58 6.92 -16.81 11.47
C LEU A 58 7.73 -16.70 12.76
N SER A 59 9.02 -17.04 12.67
CA SER A 59 9.95 -16.82 13.78
C SER A 59 10.14 -15.33 14.01
N GLN A 60 10.62 -14.96 15.19
CA GLN A 60 10.92 -13.54 15.48
C GLN A 60 11.97 -13.00 14.49
N GLU A 61 12.97 -13.80 14.19
CA GLU A 61 14.01 -13.42 13.22
C GLU A 61 13.40 -13.13 11.84
N LYS A 62 12.47 -13.96 11.39
CA LYS A 62 11.81 -13.77 10.09
C LYS A 62 10.92 -12.53 10.11
N GLN A 63 10.19 -12.29 11.21
CA GLN A 63 9.38 -11.07 11.36
C GLN A 63 10.26 -9.83 11.29
N ASP A 64 11.41 -9.85 11.96
CA ASP A 64 12.34 -8.71 11.96
C ASP A 64 12.88 -8.45 10.55
N GLN A 65 13.21 -9.49 9.80
CA GLN A 65 13.68 -9.39 8.42
C GLN A 65 12.61 -8.76 7.51
N ILE A 66 11.37 -9.20 7.66
CA ILE A 66 10.24 -8.69 6.87
C ILE A 66 10.03 -7.19 7.15
N MET A 67 10.03 -6.80 8.42
CA MET A 67 9.85 -5.40 8.80
C MET A 67 11.01 -4.53 8.30
N PHE A 68 12.23 -5.02 8.42
CA PHE A 68 13.40 -4.31 7.91
C PHE A 68 13.29 -4.11 6.40
N GLN A 69 12.89 -5.14 5.67
CA GLN A 69 12.74 -5.08 4.22
C GLN A 69 11.69 -4.04 3.82
N TRP A 70 10.53 -4.07 4.45
CA TRP A 70 9.45 -3.12 4.15
C TRP A 70 9.87 -1.68 4.49
N ARG A 71 10.50 -1.47 5.63
CA ARG A 71 10.99 -0.15 6.02
C ARG A 71 12.04 0.39 5.04
N SER A 72 12.90 -0.49 4.53
CA SER A 72 13.93 -0.06 3.58
C SER A 72 13.35 0.32 2.22
N TRP A 73 12.20 -0.22 1.85
CA TRP A 73 11.53 0.06 0.58
C TRP A 73 10.55 1.24 0.65
N SER A 74 10.14 1.64 1.83
CA SER A 74 9.07 2.62 1.99
C SER A 74 9.58 3.94 2.56
N ARG A 75 8.86 5.01 2.19
CA ARG A 75 9.09 6.34 2.74
C ARG A 75 8.08 6.58 3.87
N LEU A 76 8.56 6.99 5.03
CA LEU A 76 7.71 7.20 6.18
C LEU A 76 7.04 8.58 6.12
N ILE A 77 5.73 8.59 6.23
CA ILE A 77 4.90 9.79 6.31
C ILE A 77 4.36 9.90 7.74
N ASN A 78 4.39 11.10 8.29
CA ASN A 78 3.87 11.34 9.64
C ASN A 78 2.33 11.24 9.64
N ASP A 79 1.78 10.41 10.52
CA ASP A 79 0.32 10.25 10.64
C ASP A 79 -0.40 11.57 10.91
N GLU A 80 0.24 12.50 11.59
CA GLU A 80 -0.38 13.78 11.96
C GLU A 80 -0.63 14.71 10.77
N VAL A 81 0.08 14.53 9.65
CA VAL A 81 -0.08 15.39 8.47
C VAL A 81 -1.09 14.85 7.48
N LEU A 82 -1.70 13.69 7.76
CA LEU A 82 -2.66 13.10 6.83
C LEU A 82 -3.96 13.90 6.80
N ASP A 83 -4.41 14.20 5.59
CA ASP A 83 -5.74 14.75 5.36
C ASP A 83 -6.77 13.62 5.48
N ILE A 84 -7.96 13.98 5.92
CA ILE A 84 -9.07 13.04 6.02
C ILE A 84 -9.76 12.98 4.66
N ALA A 85 -9.73 11.80 4.03
CA ALA A 85 -10.40 11.61 2.74
C ALA A 85 -11.92 11.78 2.89
N PRO A 86 -12.59 12.35 1.88
CA PRO A 86 -14.05 12.52 1.93
C PRO A 86 -14.81 11.20 1.81
N TRP A 87 -14.15 10.14 1.33
CA TRP A 87 -14.74 8.80 1.23
C TRP A 87 -14.33 7.98 2.46
N LYS A 88 -15.30 7.45 3.16
CA LYS A 88 -15.03 6.73 4.41
C LYS A 88 -15.21 5.23 4.22
N CYS A 89 -14.26 4.47 4.72
CA CYS A 89 -14.35 3.03 4.80
C CYS A 89 -15.15 2.64 6.05
N LYS A 90 -15.97 1.58 5.93
CA LYS A 90 -16.69 1.04 7.08
C LYS A 90 -15.73 0.53 8.15
N ASP A 91 -14.62 -0.07 7.73
CA ASP A 91 -13.59 -0.51 8.65
C ASP A 91 -12.65 0.65 8.96
N ARG A 92 -12.65 1.08 10.23
CA ARG A 92 -11.82 2.20 10.68
C ARG A 92 -10.34 1.92 10.54
N ASP A 93 -9.94 0.66 10.67
CA ASP A 93 -8.52 0.29 10.60
C ASP A 93 -7.97 0.50 9.19
N ASP A 94 -8.82 0.42 8.17
CA ASP A 94 -8.43 0.62 6.78
C ASP A 94 -8.42 2.09 6.36
N GLN A 95 -9.06 2.95 7.14
CA GLN A 95 -9.18 4.38 6.79
C GLN A 95 -7.81 5.06 6.68
N VAL A 96 -6.82 4.63 7.46
CA VAL A 96 -5.48 5.22 7.41
C VAL A 96 -4.84 5.06 6.02
N PHE A 97 -5.04 3.92 5.37
CA PHE A 97 -4.51 3.69 4.01
C PHE A 97 -5.17 4.63 3.00
N ILE A 98 -6.47 4.83 3.15
CA ILE A 98 -7.25 5.72 2.29
C ILE A 98 -6.81 7.17 2.47
N ASN A 99 -6.67 7.61 3.72
CA ASN A 99 -6.21 8.97 4.02
C ASN A 99 -4.79 9.20 3.51
N LEU A 100 -3.92 8.20 3.63
CA LEU A 100 -2.55 8.30 3.14
C LEU A 100 -2.51 8.50 1.62
N ALA A 101 -3.26 7.69 0.88
CA ALA A 101 -3.34 7.84 -0.57
C ALA A 101 -3.94 9.18 -0.98
N TYR A 102 -4.99 9.61 -0.29
CA TYR A 102 -5.64 10.89 -0.56
C TYR A 102 -4.68 12.06 -0.32
N THR A 103 -3.94 12.02 0.78
CA THR A 103 -2.98 13.08 1.13
C THR A 103 -1.90 13.22 0.07
N LEU A 104 -1.44 12.11 -0.49
CA LEU A 104 -0.34 12.06 -1.45
C LEU A 104 -0.80 11.97 -2.91
N LYS A 105 -2.08 12.23 -3.17
CA LYS A 105 -2.61 12.16 -4.55
C LYS A 105 -1.80 13.05 -5.50
N PRO A 106 -1.56 12.63 -6.75
CA PRO A 106 -2.02 11.40 -7.37
C PRO A 106 -1.29 10.17 -6.81
N ALA A 107 -2.05 9.16 -6.44
CA ALA A 107 -1.50 7.97 -5.79
C ALA A 107 -2.35 6.74 -6.12
N MET A 108 -1.75 5.57 -5.94
CA MET A 108 -2.45 4.29 -6.09
C MET A 108 -2.49 3.59 -4.74
N LEU A 109 -3.66 3.08 -4.36
CA LEU A 109 -3.84 2.22 -3.21
C LEU A 109 -4.18 0.82 -3.71
N ILE A 110 -3.34 -0.15 -3.38
CA ILE A 110 -3.57 -1.55 -3.75
C ILE A 110 -4.08 -2.29 -2.51
N SER A 111 -5.25 -2.89 -2.61
CA SER A 111 -5.91 -3.59 -1.51
C SER A 111 -6.85 -4.66 -2.05
N LYS A 112 -6.95 -5.79 -1.34
CA LYS A 112 -7.92 -6.83 -1.65
C LYS A 112 -9.18 -6.73 -0.79
N ASP A 113 -9.24 -5.75 0.10
CA ASP A 113 -10.37 -5.56 1.00
C ASP A 113 -11.57 -4.99 0.23
N LYS A 114 -12.71 -5.69 0.28
CA LYS A 114 -13.91 -5.30 -0.44
C LYS A 114 -14.45 -3.94 0.01
N MET A 115 -14.30 -3.60 1.29
CA MET A 115 -14.77 -2.31 1.82
C MET A 115 -13.94 -1.16 1.27
N VAL A 116 -12.64 -1.37 1.09
CA VAL A 116 -11.75 -0.39 0.46
C VAL A 116 -12.09 -0.27 -1.03
N LEU A 117 -12.27 -1.39 -1.72
CA LEU A 117 -12.54 -1.41 -3.16
C LEU A 117 -13.88 -0.73 -3.51
N LYS A 118 -14.85 -0.70 -2.61
CA LYS A 118 -16.13 0.00 -2.82
C LYS A 118 -15.95 1.50 -3.03
N ILE A 119 -14.85 2.07 -2.57
CA ILE A 119 -14.56 3.51 -2.67
C ILE A 119 -13.93 3.87 -4.01
N ALA A 120 -13.46 2.88 -4.78
CA ALA A 120 -12.61 3.09 -5.95
C ALA A 120 -13.15 4.12 -6.96
N LYS A 121 -14.45 4.07 -7.30
CA LYS A 121 -15.05 4.99 -8.27
C LYS A 121 -15.01 6.44 -7.79
N ARG A 122 -15.33 6.67 -6.52
CA ARG A 122 -15.31 8.02 -5.94
C ARG A 122 -13.89 8.53 -5.84
N ALA A 123 -12.96 7.68 -5.42
CA ALA A 123 -11.57 8.06 -5.23
C ALA A 123 -10.90 8.44 -6.57
N GLN A 124 -11.25 7.76 -7.65
CA GLN A 124 -10.66 8.02 -8.96
C GLN A 124 -10.89 9.47 -9.42
N LYS A 125 -12.04 10.04 -9.08
CA LYS A 125 -12.37 11.42 -9.44
C LYS A 125 -11.43 12.42 -8.76
N ASP A 126 -10.86 12.05 -7.64
CA ASP A 126 -9.99 12.92 -6.85
C ASP A 126 -8.51 12.55 -7.00
N GLY A 127 -8.16 11.71 -7.96
CA GLY A 127 -6.76 11.40 -8.24
C GLY A 127 -6.19 10.20 -7.48
N VAL A 128 -7.06 9.36 -6.91
CA VAL A 128 -6.62 8.13 -6.22
C VAL A 128 -7.16 6.90 -6.95
N VAL A 129 -6.25 6.05 -7.42
CA VAL A 129 -6.62 4.77 -8.05
C VAL A 129 -6.61 3.71 -6.96
N ILE A 130 -7.74 3.06 -6.72
CA ILE A 130 -7.86 1.94 -5.77
C ILE A 130 -8.12 0.67 -6.56
N THR A 131 -7.28 -0.35 -6.37
CA THR A 131 -7.34 -1.57 -7.15
C THR A 131 -6.87 -2.77 -6.34
N SER A 132 -7.34 -3.96 -6.72
CA SER A 132 -6.82 -5.22 -6.18
C SER A 132 -5.74 -5.84 -7.06
N ASP A 133 -5.48 -5.24 -8.22
CA ASP A 133 -4.49 -5.75 -9.17
C ASP A 133 -3.08 -5.29 -8.77
N HIS A 134 -2.23 -6.24 -8.37
CA HIS A 134 -0.84 -5.97 -8.00
C HIS A 134 -0.05 -5.29 -9.12
N ASN A 135 -0.46 -5.49 -10.37
CA ASN A 135 0.27 -5.00 -11.54
C ASN A 135 -0.32 -3.73 -12.14
N ARG A 136 -1.37 -3.16 -11.53
CA ARG A 136 -2.06 -1.99 -12.06
C ARG A 136 -1.12 -0.79 -12.23
N VAL A 137 -0.14 -0.66 -11.35
CA VAL A 137 0.83 0.45 -11.38
C VAL A 137 1.66 0.45 -12.67
N PHE A 138 1.79 -0.70 -13.33
CA PHE A 138 2.56 -0.83 -14.57
C PHE A 138 1.72 -0.55 -15.82
N SER A 139 0.44 -0.22 -15.67
CA SER A 139 -0.41 0.09 -16.82
C SER A 139 -0.06 1.47 -17.38
N ASP A 140 -0.15 1.63 -18.69
CA ASP A 140 0.17 2.87 -19.39
C ASP A 140 -0.72 4.02 -18.94
N ASP A 141 -2.00 3.76 -18.66
CA ASP A 141 -2.95 4.76 -18.20
C ASP A 141 -2.47 5.47 -16.92
N PHE A 142 -1.99 4.71 -15.96
CA PHE A 142 -1.52 5.26 -14.70
C PHE A 142 -0.22 6.04 -14.89
N SER A 143 0.70 5.49 -15.67
CA SER A 143 1.98 6.14 -15.97
C SER A 143 1.78 7.47 -16.66
N LEU A 144 0.85 7.55 -17.62
CA LEU A 144 0.54 8.78 -18.32
C LEU A 144 -0.02 9.86 -17.38
N LYS A 145 -0.91 9.49 -16.48
CA LYS A 145 -1.51 10.43 -15.52
C LYS A 145 -0.47 11.01 -14.57
N THR A 146 0.48 10.20 -14.12
CA THR A 146 1.55 10.69 -13.24
C THR A 146 2.57 11.54 -13.98
N ALA A 147 2.80 11.27 -15.25
CA ALA A 147 3.74 12.02 -16.08
C ALA A 147 3.25 13.43 -16.39
N GLU A 148 1.94 13.65 -16.45
CA GLU A 148 1.33 14.96 -16.73
C GLU A 148 1.36 15.90 -15.52
N LEU A 149 1.71 15.39 -14.37
CA LEU A 149 1.71 16.14 -13.12
C LEU A 149 3.13 16.48 -12.68
#